data_c956de059bbbf4d9279b9c222ab1c1c7
#
_entry.id   c956de059bbbf4d9279b9c222ab1c1c7
#
_cell.length_a   1.000
_cell.length_b   1.000
_cell.length_c   1.000
_cell.angle_alpha   90.00
_cell.angle_beta   90.00
_cell.angle_gamma   90.00
#
_symmetry.space_group_name_H-M   'P 1'
#
loop_
_entity.id
_entity.type
_entity.pdbx_description
1 polymer ?
#
loop_
_entity_poly.entity_id
_entity_poly.type
_entity_poly.pdbx_seq_one_letter_code
_entity_poly.pdbx_strand_id
1 'polypeptide(L)'
;TYKSGDVITVTGEHLDMIQTIDLEGASNVGFTCSDDATAITFNLPASATDGDITLTSFAGKTFNAGEIETVTVADLGIASMAKDGRFKAGNSVEITGSDLDLVTKVEFNNAEASFILKDGKLYADIPATAKDGAVTVTLESGKQATTPEIEVVKPVVTGVDKTTAVAGKDKVELSGTDLDLVTDVKNGDDVQGFITCEYVVDTPGKI
;
A
#
# COMPACT_ATOMS: atom_id res chain seq x y z
N THR A 1 -13.55 3.17 -19.41
CA THR A 1 -13.05 2.97 -18.03
C THR A 1 -14.05 3.50 -17.04
N TYR A 2 -14.31 2.73 -16.00
CA TYR A 2 -15.31 3.05 -14.96
C TYR A 2 -14.62 3.03 -13.60
N LYS A 3 -15.08 3.93 -12.72
CA LYS A 3 -14.63 4.04 -11.33
C LYS A 3 -15.56 3.28 -10.40
N SER A 4 -15.05 2.75 -9.30
CA SER A 4 -15.89 2.18 -8.24
C SER A 4 -16.99 3.15 -7.83
N GLY A 5 -18.23 2.66 -7.77
CA GLY A 5 -19.45 3.46 -7.50
C GLY A 5 -20.11 4.04 -8.73
N ASP A 6 -19.49 4.02 -9.91
CA ASP A 6 -20.14 4.46 -11.14
C ASP A 6 -21.38 3.62 -11.44
N VAL A 7 -22.40 4.27 -11.99
CA VAL A 7 -23.63 3.60 -12.42
C VAL A 7 -23.43 3.00 -13.80
N ILE A 8 -23.52 1.69 -13.88
CA ILE A 8 -23.49 0.93 -15.14
C ILE A 8 -24.91 0.64 -15.57
N THR A 9 -25.19 0.83 -16.87
CA THR A 9 -26.48 0.53 -17.47
C THR A 9 -26.30 -0.51 -18.58
N VAL A 10 -26.98 -1.64 -18.43
CA VAL A 10 -27.10 -2.68 -19.46
C VAL A 10 -28.47 -2.56 -20.08
N THR A 11 -28.55 -2.48 -21.40
CA THR A 11 -29.81 -2.40 -22.16
C THR A 11 -30.08 -3.68 -22.92
N GLY A 12 -31.37 -4.05 -23.02
CA GLY A 12 -31.77 -5.28 -23.70
C GLY A 12 -33.30 -5.44 -23.71
N GLU A 13 -33.75 -6.66 -23.89
CA GLU A 13 -35.18 -7.03 -23.82
C GLU A 13 -35.36 -8.12 -22.77
N HIS A 14 -36.53 -8.10 -22.08
CA HIS A 14 -36.89 -9.08 -21.05
C HIS A 14 -35.87 -9.18 -19.90
N LEU A 15 -35.27 -8.05 -19.51
CA LEU A 15 -34.27 -8.00 -18.45
C LEU A 15 -34.84 -8.24 -17.04
N ASP A 16 -36.19 -8.22 -16.90
CA ASP A 16 -36.91 -8.68 -15.72
C ASP A 16 -36.75 -10.18 -15.42
N MET A 17 -36.25 -10.96 -16.42
CA MET A 17 -35.93 -12.37 -16.24
C MET A 17 -34.53 -12.64 -15.65
N ILE A 18 -33.73 -11.60 -15.42
CA ILE A 18 -32.37 -11.73 -14.84
C ILE A 18 -32.45 -11.90 -13.34
N GLN A 19 -31.75 -12.89 -12.82
CA GLN A 19 -31.64 -13.23 -11.41
C GLN A 19 -30.39 -12.67 -10.76
N THR A 20 -29.23 -12.82 -11.43
CA THR A 20 -27.94 -12.34 -10.90
C THR A 20 -27.12 -11.63 -11.96
N ILE A 21 -26.27 -10.72 -11.49
CA ILE A 21 -25.19 -10.10 -12.27
C ILE A 21 -23.89 -10.44 -11.59
N ASP A 22 -22.95 -10.97 -12.37
CA ASP A 22 -21.60 -11.27 -11.92
C ASP A 22 -20.59 -10.51 -12.78
N LEU A 23 -19.56 -9.98 -12.15
CA LEU A 23 -18.40 -9.31 -12.74
C LEU A 23 -17.13 -10.04 -12.32
N GLU A 24 -16.04 -9.87 -13.07
CA GLU A 24 -14.75 -10.29 -12.57
C GLU A 24 -14.43 -9.55 -11.25
N GLY A 25 -14.08 -10.31 -10.19
CA GLY A 25 -13.83 -9.79 -8.85
C GLY A 25 -15.07 -9.47 -8.00
N ALA A 26 -16.30 -9.55 -8.55
CA ALA A 26 -17.53 -9.28 -7.81
C ALA A 26 -18.71 -10.15 -8.28
N SER A 27 -19.27 -10.96 -7.38
CA SER A 27 -20.41 -11.84 -7.69
C SER A 27 -21.69 -11.34 -7.03
N ASN A 28 -22.82 -11.68 -7.66
CA ASN A 28 -24.18 -11.36 -7.18
C ASN A 28 -24.37 -9.87 -6.88
N VAL A 29 -23.99 -9.02 -7.85
CA VAL A 29 -24.07 -7.56 -7.75
C VAL A 29 -25.54 -7.14 -7.69
N GLY A 30 -25.89 -6.29 -6.71
CA GLY A 30 -27.25 -5.76 -6.58
C GLY A 30 -27.59 -4.82 -7.74
N PHE A 31 -28.77 -4.98 -8.33
CA PHE A 31 -29.20 -4.20 -9.49
C PHE A 31 -30.68 -3.80 -9.40
N THR A 32 -31.09 -2.85 -10.26
CA THR A 32 -32.45 -2.44 -10.47
C THR A 32 -32.83 -2.68 -11.94
N CYS A 33 -33.99 -3.26 -12.21
CA CYS A 33 -34.57 -3.38 -13.54
C CYS A 33 -35.57 -2.27 -13.76
N SER A 34 -35.61 -1.71 -14.98
CA SER A 34 -36.62 -0.72 -15.38
C SER A 34 -38.02 -1.37 -15.52
N ASP A 35 -39.07 -0.57 -15.33
CA ASP A 35 -40.46 -1.04 -15.39
C ASP A 35 -40.86 -1.66 -16.75
N ASP A 36 -40.21 -1.24 -17.81
CA ASP A 36 -40.37 -1.75 -19.18
C ASP A 36 -39.48 -2.95 -19.51
N ALA A 37 -38.67 -3.43 -18.53
CA ALA A 37 -37.75 -4.52 -18.68
C ALA A 37 -36.68 -4.35 -19.79
N THR A 38 -36.34 -3.10 -20.12
CA THR A 38 -35.37 -2.79 -21.19
C THR A 38 -34.03 -2.33 -20.68
N ALA A 39 -33.88 -2.06 -19.38
CA ALA A 39 -32.64 -1.64 -18.78
C ALA A 39 -32.42 -2.24 -17.38
N ILE A 40 -31.16 -2.58 -17.09
CA ILE A 40 -30.70 -2.90 -15.74
C ILE A 40 -29.63 -1.88 -15.37
N THR A 41 -29.71 -1.36 -14.14
CA THR A 41 -28.70 -0.46 -13.58
C THR A 41 -28.12 -1.03 -12.29
N PHE A 42 -26.81 -0.91 -12.13
CA PHE A 42 -26.10 -1.27 -10.91
C PHE A 42 -24.91 -0.34 -10.68
N ASN A 43 -24.45 -0.23 -9.42
CA ASN A 43 -23.22 0.47 -9.11
C ASN A 43 -22.04 -0.48 -9.23
N LEU A 44 -20.95 -0.03 -9.85
CA LEU A 44 -19.72 -0.82 -9.97
C LEU A 44 -19.11 -1.08 -8.58
N PRO A 45 -19.00 -2.35 -8.15
CA PRO A 45 -18.37 -2.68 -6.88
C PRO A 45 -16.87 -2.32 -6.87
N ALA A 46 -16.34 -1.97 -5.69
CA ALA A 46 -14.93 -1.62 -5.55
C ALA A 46 -13.97 -2.80 -5.81
N SER A 47 -14.45 -4.03 -5.60
CA SER A 47 -13.69 -5.27 -5.87
C SER A 47 -13.72 -5.69 -7.35
N ALA A 48 -14.54 -5.06 -8.20
CA ALA A 48 -14.61 -5.41 -9.61
C ALA A 48 -13.30 -5.11 -10.33
N THR A 49 -12.91 -6.03 -11.22
CA THR A 49 -11.74 -5.91 -12.10
C THR A 49 -12.21 -5.83 -13.56
N ASP A 50 -11.24 -5.63 -14.47
CA ASP A 50 -11.53 -5.65 -15.88
C ASP A 50 -12.08 -7.03 -16.29
N GLY A 51 -13.08 -7.05 -17.14
CA GLY A 51 -13.68 -8.29 -17.65
C GLY A 51 -15.14 -8.19 -18.03
N ASP A 52 -15.75 -9.35 -18.21
CA ASP A 52 -17.12 -9.50 -18.70
C ASP A 52 -18.18 -9.17 -17.64
N ILE A 53 -19.30 -8.60 -18.11
CA ILE A 53 -20.55 -8.52 -17.35
C ILE A 53 -21.37 -9.77 -17.69
N THR A 54 -21.53 -10.68 -16.74
CA THR A 54 -22.30 -11.90 -16.88
C THR A 54 -23.67 -11.76 -16.24
N LEU A 55 -24.73 -11.93 -17.02
CA LEU A 55 -26.11 -11.98 -16.55
C LEU A 55 -26.58 -13.43 -16.47
N THR A 56 -27.19 -13.82 -15.36
CA THR A 56 -27.81 -15.17 -15.23
C THR A 56 -29.32 -15.00 -15.03
N SER A 57 -30.10 -15.70 -15.86
CA SER A 57 -31.59 -15.68 -15.77
C SER A 57 -32.08 -16.64 -14.70
N PHE A 58 -33.40 -16.48 -14.29
CA PHE A 58 -34.08 -17.44 -13.42
C PHE A 58 -34.11 -18.87 -13.95
N ALA A 59 -33.93 -19.06 -15.27
CA ALA A 59 -33.81 -20.37 -15.89
C ALA A 59 -32.38 -20.94 -15.84
N GLY A 60 -31.44 -20.23 -15.20
CA GLY A 60 -30.02 -20.64 -15.09
C GLY A 60 -29.21 -20.46 -16.38
N LYS A 61 -29.70 -19.71 -17.36
CA LYS A 61 -28.92 -19.39 -18.59
C LYS A 61 -28.10 -18.14 -18.36
N THR A 62 -26.86 -18.15 -18.84
CA THR A 62 -25.92 -17.05 -18.78
C THR A 62 -25.80 -16.30 -20.09
N PHE A 63 -25.59 -14.99 -20.02
CA PHE A 63 -25.44 -14.08 -21.13
C PHE A 63 -24.29 -13.12 -20.83
N ASN A 64 -23.41 -12.87 -21.80
CA ASN A 64 -22.42 -11.79 -21.72
C ASN A 64 -23.09 -10.49 -22.18
N ALA A 65 -23.08 -9.48 -21.31
CA ALA A 65 -23.67 -8.16 -21.57
C ALA A 65 -22.62 -7.10 -21.97
N GLY A 66 -21.38 -7.51 -22.20
CA GLY A 66 -20.26 -6.65 -22.59
C GLY A 66 -19.12 -6.71 -21.58
N GLU A 67 -18.08 -5.93 -21.84
CA GLU A 67 -16.89 -5.85 -21.00
C GLU A 67 -16.80 -4.50 -20.30
N ILE A 68 -16.19 -4.50 -19.12
CA ILE A 68 -15.83 -3.27 -18.40
C ILE A 68 -14.30 -3.18 -18.25
N GLU A 69 -13.80 -1.95 -18.29
CA GLU A 69 -12.45 -1.60 -17.81
C GLU A 69 -12.59 -0.72 -16.59
N THR A 70 -11.91 -1.08 -15.52
CA THR A 70 -11.92 -0.31 -14.27
C THR A 70 -10.72 0.65 -14.20
N VAL A 71 -10.94 1.81 -13.58
CA VAL A 71 -9.90 2.81 -13.35
C VAL A 71 -8.80 2.20 -12.47
N THR A 72 -7.56 2.62 -12.70
CA THR A 72 -6.40 2.36 -11.84
C THR A 72 -5.76 3.68 -11.45
N VAL A 73 -5.04 3.70 -10.34
CA VAL A 73 -4.18 4.86 -10.00
C VAL A 73 -3.05 4.98 -11.01
N ALA A 74 -2.71 6.20 -11.38
CA ALA A 74 -1.66 6.50 -12.34
C ALA A 74 -0.86 7.74 -11.94
N ASP A 75 0.26 7.96 -12.65
CA ASP A 75 1.12 9.13 -12.49
C ASP A 75 1.59 9.35 -11.05
N LEU A 76 1.96 8.26 -10.37
CA LEU A 76 2.38 8.31 -8.99
C LEU A 76 3.71 9.05 -8.83
N GLY A 77 3.68 10.10 -8.01
CA GLY A 77 4.86 10.79 -7.47
C GLY A 77 5.01 10.50 -5.98
N ILE A 78 6.23 10.61 -5.46
CA ILE A 78 6.51 10.48 -4.03
C ILE A 78 7.52 11.53 -3.58
N ALA A 79 7.27 12.16 -2.43
CA ALA A 79 8.17 13.12 -1.81
C ALA A 79 8.22 12.90 -0.29
N SER A 80 9.42 13.02 0.28
CA SER A 80 9.59 13.05 1.73
C SER A 80 9.03 14.35 2.31
N MET A 81 8.30 14.25 3.42
CA MET A 81 7.83 15.41 4.19
C MET A 81 8.88 15.91 5.20
N ALA A 82 10.00 15.21 5.36
CA ALA A 82 11.11 15.66 6.18
C ALA A 82 11.78 16.91 5.57
N LYS A 83 12.25 17.83 6.43
CA LYS A 83 12.88 19.10 5.99
C LYS A 83 14.17 18.89 5.17
N ASP A 84 14.86 17.77 5.42
CA ASP A 84 16.07 17.37 4.69
C ASP A 84 15.79 16.55 3.43
N GLY A 85 14.51 16.28 3.13
CA GLY A 85 14.09 15.51 1.97
C GLY A 85 14.41 14.01 2.05
N ARG A 86 14.90 13.50 3.19
CA ARG A 86 15.32 12.11 3.35
C ARG A 86 14.14 11.21 3.70
N PHE A 87 14.14 9.99 3.17
CA PHE A 87 13.15 8.96 3.48
C PHE A 87 13.61 8.15 4.70
N LYS A 88 13.31 8.66 5.90
CA LYS A 88 13.71 8.05 7.17
C LYS A 88 12.51 7.39 7.85
N ALA A 89 12.68 6.19 8.38
CA ALA A 89 11.65 5.49 9.15
C ALA A 89 11.06 6.38 10.27
N GLY A 90 9.75 6.37 10.42
CA GLY A 90 9.02 7.24 11.34
C GLY A 90 8.68 8.64 10.79
N ASN A 91 9.22 9.04 9.63
CA ASN A 91 8.75 10.20 8.90
C ASN A 91 7.62 9.83 7.94
N SER A 92 6.86 10.83 7.48
CA SER A 92 5.81 10.63 6.49
C SER A 92 6.28 11.03 5.10
N VAL A 93 5.65 10.45 4.09
CA VAL A 93 5.78 10.82 2.68
C VAL A 93 4.45 11.35 2.15
N GLU A 94 4.53 12.21 1.15
CA GLU A 94 3.40 12.60 0.31
C GLU A 94 3.45 11.80 -0.98
N ILE A 95 2.37 11.07 -1.31
CA ILE A 95 2.18 10.38 -2.58
C ILE A 95 1.12 11.14 -3.37
N THR A 96 1.47 11.53 -4.58
CA THR A 96 0.59 12.23 -5.52
C THR A 96 0.25 11.32 -6.70
N GLY A 97 -0.88 11.55 -7.35
CA GLY A 97 -1.33 10.76 -8.50
C GLY A 97 -2.81 10.98 -8.77
N SER A 98 -3.37 10.22 -9.72
CA SER A 98 -4.82 10.18 -9.96
C SER A 98 -5.49 9.08 -9.15
N ASP A 99 -6.78 9.26 -8.86
CA ASP A 99 -7.66 8.23 -8.26
C ASP A 99 -7.15 7.59 -6.96
N LEU A 100 -6.40 8.35 -6.16
CA LEU A 100 -5.80 7.90 -4.91
C LEU A 100 -6.84 7.55 -3.84
N ASP A 101 -8.09 7.96 -4.00
CA ASP A 101 -9.22 7.60 -3.15
C ASP A 101 -9.65 6.12 -3.27
N LEU A 102 -9.16 5.41 -4.31
CA LEU A 102 -9.35 3.98 -4.49
C LEU A 102 -8.32 3.12 -3.75
N VAL A 103 -7.27 3.73 -3.18
CA VAL A 103 -6.18 3.01 -2.52
C VAL A 103 -6.63 2.46 -1.17
N THR A 104 -6.43 1.16 -0.96
CA THR A 104 -6.73 0.45 0.28
C THR A 104 -5.49 0.00 1.04
N LYS A 105 -4.32 -0.04 0.37
CA LYS A 105 -3.06 -0.47 0.97
C LYS A 105 -1.87 0.27 0.38
N VAL A 106 -0.90 0.59 1.22
CA VAL A 106 0.40 1.18 0.84
C VAL A 106 1.52 0.34 1.43
N GLU A 107 2.53 -0.01 0.62
CA GLU A 107 3.66 -0.84 1.04
C GLU A 107 4.99 -0.28 0.58
N PHE A 108 5.95 -0.19 1.49
CA PHE A 108 7.35 0.15 1.22
C PHE A 108 8.16 -1.15 1.07
N ASN A 109 8.26 -1.66 -0.18
CA ASN A 109 8.93 -2.92 -0.49
C ASN A 109 8.52 -4.07 0.47
N ASN A 110 7.22 -4.40 0.46
CA ASN A 110 6.53 -5.38 1.33
C ASN A 110 6.40 -4.99 2.82
N ALA A 111 6.80 -3.79 3.22
CA ALA A 111 6.50 -3.26 4.55
C ALA A 111 5.24 -2.42 4.50
N GLU A 112 4.15 -2.91 5.08
CA GLU A 112 2.86 -2.21 5.10
C GLU A 112 2.95 -0.92 5.92
N ALA A 113 2.36 0.15 5.39
CA ALA A 113 2.35 1.49 5.96
C ALA A 113 0.94 1.94 6.34
N SER A 114 0.82 2.65 7.46
CA SER A 114 -0.37 3.45 7.74
C SER A 114 -0.40 4.65 6.80
N PHE A 115 -1.59 5.03 6.35
CA PHE A 115 -1.75 6.19 5.48
C PHE A 115 -3.09 6.89 5.71
N ILE A 116 -3.16 8.14 5.27
CA ILE A 116 -4.40 8.93 5.21
C ILE A 116 -4.52 9.59 3.85
N LEU A 117 -5.75 9.71 3.35
CA LEU A 117 -6.07 10.52 2.18
C LEU A 117 -6.51 11.92 2.64
N LYS A 118 -5.86 12.96 2.13
CA LYS A 118 -6.21 14.34 2.42
C LYS A 118 -5.93 15.21 1.20
N ASP A 119 -6.88 16.07 0.83
CA ASP A 119 -6.78 17.01 -0.28
C ASP A 119 -6.33 16.35 -1.61
N GLY A 120 -6.79 15.11 -1.87
CA GLY A 120 -6.46 14.34 -3.07
C GLY A 120 -5.04 13.74 -3.09
N LYS A 121 -4.34 13.73 -1.95
CA LYS A 121 -3.00 13.17 -1.78
C LYS A 121 -3.00 12.11 -0.68
N LEU A 122 -2.16 11.10 -0.82
CA LEU A 122 -1.91 10.14 0.27
C LEU A 122 -0.70 10.60 1.10
N TYR A 123 -0.87 10.52 2.42
CA TYR A 123 0.21 10.73 3.38
C TYR A 123 0.43 9.39 4.08
N ALA A 124 1.60 8.78 3.86
CA ALA A 124 1.94 7.48 4.41
C ALA A 124 3.16 7.58 5.33
N ASP A 125 3.14 6.86 6.44
CA ASP A 125 4.26 6.80 7.37
C ASP A 125 5.25 5.72 6.94
N ILE A 126 6.55 6.05 6.89
CA ILE A 126 7.60 5.11 6.52
C ILE A 126 7.78 4.10 7.65
N PRO A 127 7.50 2.81 7.44
CA PRO A 127 7.66 1.79 8.47
C PRO A 127 9.11 1.60 8.89
N ALA A 128 9.35 1.13 10.12
CA ALA A 128 10.69 0.81 10.60
C ALA A 128 11.37 -0.30 9.79
N THR A 129 10.59 -1.15 9.14
CA THR A 129 11.04 -2.26 8.30
C THR A 129 11.12 -1.92 6.81
N ALA A 130 10.88 -0.65 6.44
CA ALA A 130 10.95 -0.19 5.06
C ALA A 130 12.34 -0.45 4.46
N LYS A 131 12.36 -0.78 3.17
CA LYS A 131 13.59 -1.01 2.40
C LYS A 131 13.57 -0.13 1.17
N ASP A 132 14.75 0.04 0.55
CA ASP A 132 14.92 0.74 -0.71
C ASP A 132 14.02 0.12 -1.80
N GLY A 133 13.50 0.94 -2.69
CA GLY A 133 12.67 0.54 -3.81
C GLY A 133 11.43 1.41 -3.98
N ALA A 134 10.56 1.04 -4.91
CA ALA A 134 9.31 1.73 -5.14
C ALA A 134 8.29 1.44 -4.03
N VAL A 135 7.43 2.42 -3.76
CA VAL A 135 6.27 2.23 -2.89
C VAL A 135 5.12 1.72 -3.74
N THR A 136 4.51 0.62 -3.32
CA THR A 136 3.37 0.01 -3.99
C THR A 136 2.08 0.46 -3.33
N VAL A 137 1.12 0.93 -4.13
CA VAL A 137 -0.25 1.15 -3.70
C VAL A 137 -1.15 0.06 -4.29
N THR A 138 -2.09 -0.43 -3.52
CA THR A 138 -3.03 -1.49 -3.94
C THR A 138 -4.47 -0.99 -3.75
N LEU A 139 -5.32 -1.24 -4.74
CA LEU A 139 -6.74 -0.94 -4.73
C LEU A 139 -7.53 -2.14 -4.18
N GLU A 140 -8.80 -1.94 -3.84
CA GLU A 140 -9.71 -3.03 -3.41
C GLU A 140 -9.88 -4.10 -4.49
N SER A 141 -9.84 -3.71 -5.76
CA SER A 141 -9.84 -4.63 -6.91
C SER A 141 -8.58 -5.52 -7.00
N GLY A 142 -7.56 -5.27 -6.18
CA GLY A 142 -6.25 -5.94 -6.26
C GLY A 142 -5.29 -5.35 -7.30
N LYS A 143 -5.72 -4.39 -8.10
CA LYS A 143 -4.83 -3.66 -9.01
C LYS A 143 -3.77 -2.90 -8.21
N GLN A 144 -2.55 -2.83 -8.76
CA GLN A 144 -1.41 -2.18 -8.12
C GLN A 144 -0.77 -1.14 -9.04
N ALA A 145 -0.21 -0.12 -8.41
CA ALA A 145 0.66 0.85 -9.07
C ALA A 145 1.85 1.17 -8.16
N THR A 146 2.94 1.64 -8.75
CA THR A 146 4.19 1.91 -8.03
C THR A 146 4.64 3.35 -8.24
N THR A 147 5.23 3.93 -7.20
CA THR A 147 5.93 5.22 -7.29
C THR A 147 7.30 5.06 -7.94
N PRO A 148 8.01 6.16 -8.26
CA PRO A 148 9.47 6.11 -8.43
C PRO A 148 10.16 5.46 -7.23
N GLU A 149 11.34 4.86 -7.46
CA GLU A 149 12.15 4.27 -6.40
C GLU A 149 12.66 5.32 -5.41
N ILE A 150 12.73 4.93 -4.14
CA ILE A 150 13.31 5.73 -3.06
C ILE A 150 14.42 4.96 -2.35
N GLU A 151 15.37 5.69 -1.77
CA GLU A 151 16.37 5.16 -0.88
C GLU A 151 16.00 5.48 0.57
N VAL A 152 15.83 4.45 1.39
CA VAL A 152 15.50 4.58 2.82
C VAL A 152 16.77 4.81 3.62
N VAL A 153 16.73 5.78 4.53
CA VAL A 153 17.86 6.09 5.42
C VAL A 153 18.21 4.86 6.27
N LYS A 154 19.51 4.54 6.31
CA LYS A 154 20.09 3.46 7.11
C LYS A 154 21.04 4.04 8.17
N PRO A 155 21.08 3.46 9.37
CA PRO A 155 22.07 3.86 10.36
C PRO A 155 23.48 3.50 9.88
N VAL A 156 24.44 4.38 10.14
CA VAL A 156 25.86 4.15 9.81
C VAL A 156 26.70 4.39 11.05
N VAL A 157 27.42 3.37 11.51
CA VAL A 157 28.42 3.49 12.57
C VAL A 157 29.74 3.93 11.96
N THR A 158 30.32 5.01 12.44
CA THR A 158 31.60 5.55 11.96
C THR A 158 32.75 5.40 12.95
N GLY A 159 32.43 5.08 14.20
CA GLY A 159 33.46 4.94 15.23
C GLY A 159 32.95 4.31 16.52
N VAL A 160 33.90 3.84 17.30
CA VAL A 160 33.74 3.33 18.66
C VAL A 160 34.79 4.00 19.55
N ASP A 161 34.40 4.45 20.74
CA ASP A 161 35.29 5.18 21.65
C ASP A 161 36.37 4.29 22.28
N LYS A 162 36.10 2.98 22.40
CA LYS A 162 36.99 1.99 23.02
C LYS A 162 37.07 0.71 22.22
N THR A 163 38.23 0.19 22.04
CA THR A 163 38.49 -1.12 21.41
C THR A 163 38.56 -2.26 22.43
N THR A 164 38.68 -1.92 23.73
CA THR A 164 38.66 -2.88 24.83
C THR A 164 37.78 -2.38 25.94
N ALA A 165 36.91 -3.23 26.48
CA ALA A 165 36.02 -2.89 27.56
C ALA A 165 35.84 -4.07 28.52
N VAL A 166 35.64 -3.78 29.81
CA VAL A 166 35.38 -4.79 30.83
C VAL A 166 33.87 -4.99 30.95
N ALA A 167 33.39 -6.21 30.69
CA ALA A 167 31.99 -6.57 30.77
C ALA A 167 31.39 -6.21 32.12
N GLY A 168 30.22 -5.55 32.08
CA GLY A 168 29.47 -5.11 33.27
C GLY A 168 30.06 -3.91 34.02
N LYS A 169 31.17 -3.33 33.54
CA LYS A 169 31.80 -2.14 34.14
C LYS A 169 31.88 -0.96 33.19
N ASP A 170 32.32 -1.20 31.99
CA ASP A 170 32.59 -0.15 31.02
C ASP A 170 31.38 0.08 30.12
N LYS A 171 31.10 1.35 29.83
CA LYS A 171 30.21 1.76 28.74
C LYS A 171 31.06 2.00 27.49
N VAL A 172 30.55 1.57 26.35
CA VAL A 172 31.15 1.79 25.02
C VAL A 172 30.23 2.72 24.25
N GLU A 173 30.78 3.79 23.69
CA GLU A 173 30.05 4.74 22.88
C GLU A 173 30.27 4.45 21.39
N LEU A 174 29.18 4.30 20.62
CA LEU A 174 29.21 4.23 19.17
C LEU A 174 28.87 5.61 18.60
N SER A 175 29.65 6.06 17.66
CA SER A 175 29.42 7.30 16.92
C SER A 175 29.03 7.00 15.48
N GLY A 176 28.12 7.81 14.91
CA GLY A 176 27.65 7.57 13.56
C GLY A 176 26.59 8.56 13.10
N THR A 177 25.78 8.14 12.13
CA THR A 177 24.61 8.90 11.67
C THR A 177 23.37 8.02 11.73
N ASP A 178 22.23 8.65 12.03
CA ASP A 178 20.91 7.99 12.09
C ASP A 178 20.87 6.76 13.02
N LEU A 179 21.66 6.79 14.10
CA LEU A 179 21.74 5.69 15.07
C LEU A 179 20.46 5.55 15.90
N ASP A 180 19.56 6.53 15.88
CA ASP A 180 18.21 6.44 16.40
C ASP A 180 17.31 5.43 15.67
N LEU A 181 17.75 4.95 14.50
CA LEU A 181 17.10 3.85 13.77
C LEU A 181 17.58 2.46 14.20
N VAL A 182 18.59 2.37 15.06
CA VAL A 182 19.11 1.09 15.55
C VAL A 182 18.11 0.46 16.50
N THR A 183 17.74 -0.79 16.24
CA THR A 183 16.77 -1.55 17.03
C THR A 183 17.41 -2.60 17.91
N ASP A 184 18.70 -2.91 17.69
CA ASP A 184 19.42 -3.91 18.47
C ASP A 184 20.94 -3.67 18.38
N VAL A 185 21.63 -3.84 19.49
CA VAL A 185 23.09 -3.79 19.58
C VAL A 185 23.59 -5.11 20.13
N LYS A 186 24.49 -5.77 19.42
CA LYS A 186 25.05 -7.08 19.80
C LYS A 186 26.56 -7.02 19.91
N ASN A 187 27.08 -7.71 20.90
CA ASN A 187 28.50 -8.00 21.03
C ASN A 187 28.74 -9.49 20.79
N GLY A 188 29.71 -9.83 19.95
CA GLY A 188 30.03 -11.22 19.62
C GLY A 188 30.50 -11.39 18.18
N ASP A 189 30.70 -12.62 17.78
CA ASP A 189 31.08 -13.02 16.43
C ASP A 189 30.32 -14.28 15.98
N ASP A 190 30.46 -14.64 14.72
CA ASP A 190 29.78 -15.81 14.13
C ASP A 190 30.25 -17.16 14.71
N VAL A 191 31.37 -17.18 15.43
CA VAL A 191 31.95 -18.39 16.02
C VAL A 191 31.47 -18.61 17.44
N GLN A 192 31.40 -17.54 18.26
CA GLN A 192 31.03 -17.61 19.67
C GLN A 192 29.56 -17.21 19.92
N GLY A 193 28.87 -16.70 18.88
CA GLY A 193 27.51 -16.17 18.97
C GLY A 193 27.48 -14.72 19.47
N PHE A 194 26.29 -14.13 19.42
CA PHE A 194 26.05 -12.75 19.77
C PHE A 194 25.31 -12.63 21.10
N ILE A 195 25.69 -11.67 21.91
CA ILE A 195 24.99 -11.28 23.14
C ILE A 195 24.35 -9.91 22.90
N THR A 196 23.05 -9.81 23.10
CA THR A 196 22.32 -8.52 23.04
C THR A 196 22.79 -7.61 24.17
N CYS A 197 23.13 -6.37 23.82
CA CYS A 197 23.58 -5.36 24.76
C CYS A 197 22.43 -4.41 25.09
N GLU A 198 22.32 -3.97 26.35
CA GLU A 198 21.50 -2.82 26.69
C GLU A 198 22.16 -1.56 26.14
N TYR A 199 21.35 -0.71 25.50
CA TYR A 199 21.86 0.54 24.93
C TYR A 199 20.87 1.68 25.10
N VAL A 200 21.36 2.90 25.02
CA VAL A 200 20.58 4.13 25.06
C VAL A 200 21.02 5.00 23.88
N VAL A 201 20.06 5.46 23.11
CA VAL A 201 20.30 6.45 22.05
C VAL A 201 20.34 7.83 22.72
N ASP A 202 21.53 8.42 22.82
CA ASP A 202 21.69 9.76 23.39
C ASP A 202 21.30 10.86 22.38
N THR A 203 21.77 10.70 21.16
CA THR A 203 21.41 11.54 20.01
C THR A 203 21.38 10.68 18.74
N PRO A 204 20.85 11.16 17.58
CA PRO A 204 20.92 10.42 16.32
C PRO A 204 22.36 10.04 15.88
N GLY A 205 23.38 10.66 16.48
CA GLY A 205 24.78 10.37 16.18
C GLY A 205 25.49 9.51 17.21
N LYS A 206 24.84 9.10 18.31
CA LYS A 206 25.49 8.37 19.42
C LYS A 206 24.56 7.35 20.10
N ILE A 207 25.10 6.17 20.34
CA ILE A 207 24.54 5.09 21.16
C ILE A 207 25.54 4.70 22.24
#